data_a1b811fb49ed706708e9c39dfab0cf27
#
_entry.id   a1b811fb49ed706708e9c39dfab0cf27
#
_cell.length_a   1.000
_cell.length_b   1.000
_cell.length_c   1.000
_cell.angle_alpha   90.00
_cell.angle_beta   90.00
_cell.angle_gamma   90.00
#
_symmetry.space_group_name_H-M   'P 1'
#
loop_
_entity.id
_entity.type
_entity.pdbx_description
1 polymer ?
#
loop_
_entity_poly.entity_id
_entity_poly.type
_entity_poly.pdbx_seq_one_letter_code
_entity_poly.pdbx_strand_id
1 'polypeptide(L)'
;MSNKHKREKFFKVVKHNLIKEEVGEFSKETSPASYLKIEEDKLIVFAKKFIQTQGRFVYCESENDFVQKLQSHIAYRKWEKILAFNEDLNSYLNNVGVETVLENDNAIVGISLCQAMIANSGSILITSNQGFGGKVNKLPSIFIVIAHSS
;
A
#
# COMPACT_ATOMS: atom_id res chain seq x y z
N MET A 1 16.48 -9.57 18.38
CA MET A 1 15.42 -10.49 17.93
C MET A 1 15.49 -10.63 16.42
N SER A 2 15.58 -11.87 15.96
CA SER A 2 15.76 -12.18 14.54
C SER A 2 14.59 -11.68 13.68
N ASN A 3 14.88 -11.13 12.51
CA ASN A 3 13.93 -10.66 11.50
C ASN A 3 12.85 -11.72 11.14
N LYS A 4 13.21 -13.00 11.27
CA LYS A 4 12.34 -14.15 11.04
C LYS A 4 11.15 -14.22 12.01
N HIS A 5 11.36 -13.89 13.29
CA HIS A 5 10.30 -13.94 14.31
C HIS A 5 9.28 -12.80 14.18
N LYS A 6 9.74 -11.60 13.80
CA LYS A 6 8.87 -10.45 13.48
C LYS A 6 7.98 -10.78 12.27
N ARG A 7 8.54 -11.44 11.28
CA ARG A 7 7.90 -11.85 10.04
C ARG A 7 6.80 -12.89 10.27
N GLU A 8 7.07 -13.95 11.07
CA GLU A 8 6.04 -14.96 11.40
C GLU A 8 4.86 -14.36 12.16
N LYS A 9 5.12 -13.41 13.07
CA LYS A 9 4.09 -12.69 13.81
C LYS A 9 3.23 -11.83 12.87
N PHE A 10 3.87 -11.15 11.90
CA PHE A 10 3.19 -10.35 10.89
C PHE A 10 2.27 -11.20 10.00
N PHE A 11 2.76 -12.32 9.45
CA PHE A 11 1.95 -13.22 8.63
C PHE A 11 0.77 -13.82 9.39
N LYS A 12 0.92 -14.18 10.67
CA LYS A 12 -0.19 -14.64 11.50
C LYS A 12 -1.28 -13.60 11.66
N VAL A 13 -0.91 -12.34 11.86
CA VAL A 13 -1.85 -11.22 12.02
C VAL A 13 -2.60 -10.93 10.73
N VAL A 14 -1.90 -10.84 9.60
CA VAL A 14 -2.51 -10.60 8.28
C VAL A 14 -3.44 -11.75 7.90
N LYS A 15 -3.01 -13.00 8.08
CA LYS A 15 -3.82 -14.19 7.78
C LYS A 15 -5.06 -14.29 8.67
N HIS A 16 -4.95 -13.95 9.96
CA HIS A 16 -6.08 -13.97 10.90
C HIS A 16 -7.14 -12.93 10.54
N ASN A 17 -6.74 -11.74 10.11
CA ASN A 17 -7.67 -10.68 9.70
C ASN A 17 -8.36 -10.98 8.36
N LEU A 18 -7.68 -11.67 7.43
CA LEU A 18 -8.30 -12.12 6.17
C LEU A 18 -9.39 -13.20 6.37
N ILE A 19 -9.35 -13.95 7.47
CA ILE A 19 -10.32 -15.00 7.79
C ILE A 19 -11.53 -14.44 8.56
N LYS A 20 -11.42 -13.26 9.18
CA LYS A 20 -12.46 -12.60 9.98
C LYS A 20 -13.42 -11.69 9.21
N GLU A 21 -13.41 -11.70 7.89
CA GLU A 21 -14.28 -10.86 7.05
C GLU A 21 -15.75 -11.32 6.97
N GLU A 22 -16.23 -12.16 7.88
CA GLU A 22 -17.65 -12.39 8.07
C GLU A 22 -18.07 -11.80 9.43
N VAL A 23 -18.95 -10.78 9.35
CA VAL A 23 -19.68 -10.13 10.47
C VAL A 23 -18.88 -9.08 11.26
N GLY A 24 -19.12 -7.83 11.00
CA GLY A 24 -18.67 -6.71 11.85
C GLY A 24 -19.63 -5.54 11.83
N GLU A 25 -20.42 -5.40 12.88
CA GLU A 25 -21.23 -4.21 13.15
C GLU A 25 -20.36 -2.96 13.28
N PHE A 26 -20.80 -1.92 12.61
CA PHE A 26 -20.21 -0.60 12.62
C PHE A 26 -20.58 0.12 13.93
N SER A 27 -19.73 0.12 14.94
CA SER A 27 -19.88 1.00 16.10
C SER A 27 -19.11 2.29 15.89
N LYS A 28 -19.84 3.39 15.74
CA LYS A 28 -19.33 4.75 15.84
C LYS A 28 -18.94 5.02 17.30
N GLU A 29 -17.65 5.12 17.57
CA GLU A 29 -17.16 5.86 18.75
C GLU A 29 -16.11 6.86 18.31
N THR A 30 -16.53 8.14 18.26
CA THR A 30 -15.66 9.28 18.23
C THR A 30 -15.11 9.49 19.65
N SER A 31 -13.90 9.04 19.90
CA SER A 31 -13.16 9.36 21.11
C SER A 31 -11.99 10.29 20.78
N PRO A 32 -11.68 11.32 21.60
CA PRO A 32 -10.56 12.23 21.33
C PRO A 32 -9.27 11.45 21.28
N ALA A 33 -8.38 11.82 20.36
CA ALA A 33 -7.13 11.16 20.07
C ALA A 33 -6.28 10.95 21.35
N SER A 34 -6.44 9.80 21.95
CA SER A 34 -5.53 9.28 22.96
C SER A 34 -4.27 8.86 22.22
N TYR A 35 -3.15 9.54 22.46
CA TYR A 35 -1.83 9.12 22.03
C TYR A 35 -1.46 7.85 22.78
N LEU A 36 -2.03 6.73 22.41
CA LEU A 36 -1.71 5.42 22.96
C LEU A 36 -0.25 5.10 22.62
N LYS A 37 0.52 4.80 23.64
CA LYS A 37 1.87 4.29 23.51
C LYS A 37 1.79 2.96 22.76
N ILE A 38 2.19 2.94 21.49
CA ILE A 38 2.10 1.75 20.65
C ILE A 38 3.25 0.83 21.07
N GLU A 39 2.95 -0.22 21.81
CA GLU A 39 3.89 -1.26 22.20
C GLU A 39 4.11 -2.31 21.08
N GLU A 40 3.18 -2.39 20.12
CA GLU A 40 3.31 -3.26 18.95
C GLU A 40 4.19 -2.62 17.86
N ASP A 41 4.75 -3.46 16.99
CA ASP A 41 5.47 -2.99 15.79
C ASP A 41 4.53 -2.09 14.94
N LYS A 42 4.98 -0.87 14.67
CA LYS A 42 4.21 0.16 13.95
C LYS A 42 3.71 -0.32 12.58
N LEU A 43 4.49 -1.17 11.91
CA LEU A 43 4.10 -1.73 10.62
C LEU A 43 2.90 -2.69 10.77
N ILE A 44 2.87 -3.48 11.83
CA ILE A 44 1.76 -4.39 12.11
C ILE A 44 0.50 -3.59 12.44
N VAL A 45 0.64 -2.54 13.26
CA VAL A 45 -0.49 -1.65 13.60
C VAL A 45 -1.03 -0.98 12.34
N PHE A 46 -0.15 -0.45 11.50
CA PHE A 46 -0.53 0.14 10.21
C PHE A 46 -1.31 -0.86 9.34
N ALA A 47 -0.76 -2.06 9.13
CA ALA A 47 -1.38 -3.07 8.27
C ALA A 47 -2.78 -3.48 8.77
N LYS A 48 -2.94 -3.67 10.08
CA LYS A 48 -4.26 -3.95 10.69
C LYS A 48 -5.27 -2.84 10.41
N LYS A 49 -4.87 -1.58 10.61
CA LYS A 49 -5.73 -0.41 10.40
C LYS A 49 -6.05 -0.21 8.93
N PHE A 50 -5.06 -0.34 8.06
CA PHE A 50 -5.24 -0.20 6.62
C PHE A 50 -6.20 -1.25 6.04
N ILE A 51 -6.12 -2.51 6.50
CA ILE A 51 -7.05 -3.57 6.10
C ILE A 51 -8.47 -3.28 6.62
N GLN A 52 -8.62 -2.72 7.83
CA GLN A 52 -9.93 -2.31 8.37
C GLN A 52 -10.60 -1.22 7.52
N THR A 53 -9.84 -0.39 6.80
CA THR A 53 -10.37 0.59 5.84
C THR A 53 -10.55 0.02 4.43
N GLN A 54 -10.62 -1.30 4.29
CA GLN A 54 -10.71 -2.03 3.01
C GLN A 54 -9.48 -1.90 2.11
N GLY A 55 -8.37 -1.43 2.64
CA GLY A 55 -7.07 -1.44 1.96
C GLY A 55 -6.52 -2.86 1.81
N ARG A 56 -5.86 -3.12 0.70
CA ARG A 56 -5.14 -4.39 0.47
C ARG A 56 -3.66 -4.18 0.74
N PHE A 57 -3.12 -4.92 1.69
CA PHE A 57 -1.72 -4.81 2.09
C PHE A 57 -0.93 -6.02 1.62
N VAL A 58 0.21 -5.78 0.96
CA VAL A 58 1.15 -6.81 0.52
C VAL A 58 2.53 -6.49 1.11
N TYR A 59 3.07 -7.42 1.87
CA TYR A 59 4.43 -7.32 2.37
C TYR A 59 5.42 -7.94 1.39
N CYS A 60 6.48 -7.22 1.08
CA CYS A 60 7.58 -7.69 0.25
C CYS A 60 8.87 -7.74 1.06
N GLU A 61 9.64 -8.82 0.92
CA GLU A 61 10.85 -9.05 1.70
C GLU A 61 12.09 -8.39 1.09
N SER A 62 12.02 -8.16 -0.20
CA SER A 62 13.08 -7.58 -1.01
C SER A 62 12.49 -6.89 -2.22
N GLU A 63 13.31 -6.12 -2.90
CA GLU A 63 12.97 -5.49 -4.17
C GLU A 63 12.59 -6.52 -5.25
N ASN A 64 13.32 -7.63 -5.34
CA ASN A 64 12.99 -8.71 -6.27
C ASN A 64 11.63 -9.35 -5.95
N ASP A 65 11.32 -9.57 -4.68
CA ASP A 65 10.01 -10.10 -4.24
C ASP A 65 8.88 -9.11 -4.59
N PHE A 66 9.12 -7.81 -4.42
CA PHE A 66 8.18 -6.77 -4.83
C PHE A 66 7.91 -6.82 -6.35
N VAL A 67 8.95 -6.85 -7.17
CA VAL A 67 8.83 -6.88 -8.64
C VAL A 67 8.06 -8.13 -9.09
N GLN A 68 8.40 -9.31 -8.57
CA GLN A 68 7.73 -10.56 -8.90
C GLN A 68 6.24 -10.55 -8.52
N LYS A 69 5.92 -10.06 -7.32
CA LYS A 69 4.53 -9.94 -6.85
C LYS A 69 3.74 -8.94 -7.68
N LEU A 70 4.34 -7.80 -8.01
CA LEU A 70 3.71 -6.79 -8.85
C LEU A 70 3.42 -7.32 -10.25
N GLN A 71 4.42 -7.94 -10.91
CA GLN A 71 4.26 -8.56 -12.23
C GLN A 71 3.18 -9.66 -12.22
N SER A 72 3.16 -10.50 -11.19
CA SER A 72 2.14 -11.54 -11.02
C SER A 72 0.73 -10.95 -10.89
N HIS A 73 0.58 -9.84 -10.13
CA HIS A 73 -0.69 -9.13 -9.99
C HIS A 73 -1.15 -8.50 -11.31
N ILE A 74 -0.23 -7.88 -12.03
CA ILE A 74 -0.50 -7.29 -13.35
C ILE A 74 -1.01 -8.35 -14.31
N ALA A 75 -0.30 -9.48 -14.42
CA ALA A 75 -0.68 -10.58 -15.29
C ALA A 75 -2.03 -11.20 -14.91
N TYR A 76 -2.25 -11.46 -13.62
CA TYR A 76 -3.49 -12.03 -13.11
C TYR A 76 -4.71 -11.13 -13.35
N ARG A 77 -4.55 -9.82 -13.15
CA ARG A 77 -5.61 -8.81 -13.33
C ARG A 77 -5.71 -8.30 -14.76
N LYS A 78 -4.78 -8.67 -15.65
CA LYS A 78 -4.70 -8.21 -17.04
C LYS A 78 -4.67 -6.69 -17.14
N TRP A 79 -3.88 -6.04 -16.30
CA TRP A 79 -3.70 -4.59 -16.37
C TRP A 79 -2.78 -4.25 -17.55
N GLU A 80 -3.28 -3.46 -18.48
CA GLU A 80 -2.54 -3.13 -19.71
C GLU A 80 -1.76 -1.83 -19.60
N LYS A 81 -2.30 -0.84 -18.87
CA LYS A 81 -1.69 0.49 -18.75
C LYS A 81 -1.71 0.94 -17.30
N ILE A 82 -0.54 1.04 -16.72
CA ILE A 82 -0.35 1.51 -15.35
C ILE A 82 0.21 2.90 -15.38
N LEU A 83 -0.48 3.86 -14.76
CA LEU A 83 -0.04 5.23 -14.65
C LEU A 83 0.97 5.36 -13.51
N ALA A 84 2.22 5.69 -13.81
CA ALA A 84 3.20 6.07 -12.79
C ALA A 84 3.10 7.59 -12.55
N PHE A 85 3.01 7.99 -11.28
CA PHE A 85 2.84 9.41 -10.93
C PHE A 85 4.14 10.21 -10.87
N ASN A 86 5.29 9.57 -11.06
CA ASN A 86 6.61 10.17 -10.94
C ASN A 86 7.54 9.59 -12.01
N GLU A 87 8.38 10.42 -12.61
CA GLU A 87 9.30 10.04 -13.70
C GLU A 87 10.35 9.01 -13.24
N ASP A 88 10.89 9.16 -12.03
CA ASP A 88 11.89 8.23 -11.50
C ASP A 88 11.26 6.86 -11.26
N LEU A 89 10.04 6.83 -10.72
CA LEU A 89 9.27 5.60 -10.51
C LEU A 89 8.93 4.94 -11.86
N ASN A 90 8.51 5.72 -12.85
CA ASN A 90 8.23 5.23 -14.20
C ASN A 90 9.47 4.59 -14.82
N SER A 91 10.62 5.28 -14.76
CA SER A 91 11.89 4.78 -15.27
C SER A 91 12.32 3.48 -14.55
N TYR A 92 12.22 3.46 -13.23
CA TYR A 92 12.55 2.29 -12.43
C TYR A 92 11.67 1.09 -12.81
N LEU A 93 10.35 1.25 -12.85
CA LEU A 93 9.41 0.17 -13.14
C LEU A 93 9.60 -0.40 -14.55
N ASN A 94 9.81 0.47 -15.55
CA ASN A 94 10.10 0.03 -16.92
C ASN A 94 11.42 -0.75 -16.99
N ASN A 95 12.46 -0.35 -16.25
CA ASN A 95 13.74 -1.05 -16.20
C ASN A 95 13.64 -2.45 -15.58
N VAL A 96 12.71 -2.67 -14.66
CA VAL A 96 12.46 -3.99 -14.04
C VAL A 96 11.35 -4.78 -14.75
N GLY A 97 10.95 -4.35 -15.95
CA GLY A 97 10.00 -5.08 -16.80
C GLY A 97 8.53 -4.89 -16.41
N VAL A 98 8.20 -3.81 -15.71
CA VAL A 98 6.82 -3.40 -15.44
C VAL A 98 6.50 -2.20 -16.32
N GLU A 99 5.71 -2.42 -17.38
CA GLU A 99 5.33 -1.38 -18.33
C GLU A 99 4.42 -0.34 -17.68
N THR A 100 4.91 0.90 -17.63
CA THR A 100 4.19 2.04 -17.06
C THR A 100 4.26 3.25 -17.98
N VAL A 101 3.29 4.16 -17.82
CA VAL A 101 3.19 5.42 -18.58
C VAL A 101 3.06 6.60 -17.62
N LEU A 102 3.47 7.79 -18.05
CA LEU A 102 3.38 9.02 -17.25
C LEU A 102 2.05 9.74 -17.41
N GLU A 103 1.37 9.55 -18.55
CA GLU A 103 0.12 10.21 -18.88
C GLU A 103 -0.88 9.21 -19.45
N ASN A 104 -2.02 9.09 -18.81
CA ASN A 104 -3.15 8.33 -19.32
C ASN A 104 -4.42 8.73 -18.56
N ASP A 105 -5.25 9.56 -19.17
CA ASP A 105 -6.50 10.03 -18.55
C ASP A 105 -7.53 8.90 -18.31
N ASN A 106 -7.35 7.77 -18.93
CA ASN A 106 -8.23 6.59 -18.81
C ASN A 106 -7.54 5.42 -18.07
N ALA A 107 -6.45 5.66 -17.36
CA ALA A 107 -5.79 4.62 -16.59
C ALA A 107 -6.71 4.13 -15.45
N ILE A 108 -6.94 2.82 -15.40
CA ILE A 108 -7.68 2.19 -14.31
C ILE A 108 -6.79 2.00 -13.08
N VAL A 109 -5.49 1.83 -13.29
CA VAL A 109 -4.49 1.58 -12.26
C VAL A 109 -3.45 2.68 -12.23
N GLY A 110 -3.15 3.19 -11.06
CA GLY A 110 -2.05 4.11 -10.82
C GLY A 110 -1.11 3.58 -9.75
N ILE A 111 0.16 3.93 -9.85
CA ILE A 111 1.20 3.55 -8.92
C ILE A 111 2.03 4.75 -8.48
N SER A 112 2.28 4.87 -7.18
CA SER A 112 3.04 5.96 -6.58
C SER A 112 3.87 5.49 -5.40
N LEU A 113 4.84 6.31 -5.01
CA LEU A 113 5.52 6.21 -3.72
C LEU A 113 4.70 6.94 -2.65
N CYS A 114 4.87 6.59 -1.38
CA CYS A 114 4.35 7.38 -0.28
C CYS A 114 5.45 8.14 0.45
N GLN A 115 5.07 9.23 1.09
CA GLN A 115 5.95 9.97 2.00
C GLN A 115 6.02 9.31 3.37
N ALA A 116 4.90 8.82 3.87
CA ALA A 116 4.82 8.17 5.17
C ALA A 116 3.57 7.28 5.30
N MET A 117 3.65 6.29 6.17
CA MET A 117 2.53 5.49 6.66
C MET A 117 2.17 5.93 8.09
N ILE A 118 0.91 6.23 8.34
CA ILE A 118 0.41 6.68 9.65
C ILE A 118 -0.23 5.48 10.37
N ALA A 119 0.52 4.87 11.30
CA ALA A 119 0.12 3.62 11.93
C ALA A 119 -1.21 3.69 12.68
N ASN A 120 -1.47 4.78 13.40
CA ASN A 120 -2.67 4.92 14.24
C ASN A 120 -3.98 4.93 13.45
N SER A 121 -3.96 5.45 12.22
CA SER A 121 -5.15 5.58 11.38
C SER A 121 -5.17 4.58 10.22
N GLY A 122 -4.03 3.96 9.90
CA GLY A 122 -3.89 3.20 8.66
C GLY A 122 -3.90 4.08 7.41
N SER A 123 -3.56 5.37 7.55
CA SER A 123 -3.56 6.31 6.43
C SER A 123 -2.19 6.39 5.78
N ILE A 124 -2.18 6.72 4.50
CA ILE A 124 -0.97 6.93 3.71
C ILE A 124 -0.86 8.40 3.36
N LEU A 125 0.28 8.99 3.64
CA LEU A 125 0.60 10.36 3.27
C LEU A 125 1.31 10.37 1.92
N ILE A 126 0.74 11.09 0.96
CA ILE A 126 1.34 11.33 -0.35
C ILE A 126 1.40 12.85 -0.55
N THR A 127 2.55 13.35 -0.99
CA THR A 127 2.78 14.77 -1.22
C THR A 127 2.92 15.08 -2.71
N SER A 128 2.94 16.36 -3.05
CA SER A 128 3.16 16.81 -4.42
C SER A 128 4.49 16.33 -5.00
N ASN A 129 5.50 16.09 -4.17
CA ASN A 129 6.79 15.56 -4.60
C ASN A 129 6.74 14.11 -5.14
N GLN A 130 5.69 13.35 -4.79
CA GLN A 130 5.43 12.04 -5.39
C GLN A 130 4.63 12.12 -6.71
N GLY A 131 4.57 13.29 -7.34
CA GLY A 131 3.98 13.47 -8.66
C GLY A 131 2.49 13.82 -8.69
N PHE A 132 1.85 14.02 -7.52
CA PHE A 132 0.42 14.35 -7.44
C PHE A 132 0.06 15.80 -7.86
N GLY A 133 1.01 16.67 -8.13
CA GLY A 133 0.86 18.09 -8.45
C GLY A 133 -0.45 18.50 -9.10
N GLY A 134 -1.52 18.68 -8.31
CA GLY A 134 -2.83 19.13 -8.78
C GLY A 134 -3.71 18.09 -9.49
N LYS A 135 -3.24 16.87 -9.71
CA LYS A 135 -3.97 15.80 -10.44
C LYS A 135 -4.88 14.95 -9.53
N VAL A 136 -5.13 15.36 -8.29
CA VAL A 136 -5.96 14.61 -7.31
C VAL A 136 -7.38 14.33 -7.82
N ASN A 137 -7.89 15.15 -8.73
CA ASN A 137 -9.24 14.99 -9.30
C ASN A 137 -9.34 13.86 -10.35
N LYS A 138 -8.23 13.23 -10.71
CA LYS A 138 -8.14 12.18 -11.74
C LYS A 138 -7.45 10.91 -11.20
N LEU A 139 -7.71 10.56 -9.94
CA LEU A 139 -7.16 9.33 -9.39
C LEU A 139 -7.77 8.10 -10.10
N PRO A 140 -6.95 7.12 -10.49
CA PRO A 140 -7.44 5.88 -11.06
C PRO A 140 -8.24 5.07 -10.02
N SER A 141 -9.14 4.21 -10.50
CA SER A 141 -10.00 3.39 -9.64
C SER A 141 -9.22 2.43 -8.73
N ILE A 142 -8.04 2.02 -9.16
CA ILE A 142 -7.11 1.19 -8.39
C ILE A 142 -5.84 2.01 -8.17
N PHE A 143 -5.46 2.17 -6.91
CA PHE A 143 -4.31 2.94 -6.55
C PHE A 143 -3.32 2.11 -5.73
N ILE A 144 -2.14 1.86 -6.31
CA ILE A 144 -1.06 1.11 -5.70
C ILE A 144 -0.08 2.10 -5.08
N VAL A 145 0.24 1.90 -3.82
CA VAL A 145 1.22 2.74 -3.12
C VAL A 145 2.37 1.87 -2.64
N ILE A 146 3.58 2.24 -3.05
CA ILE A 146 4.81 1.61 -2.62
C ILE A 146 5.32 2.35 -1.38
N ALA A 147 5.58 1.60 -0.32
CA ALA A 147 6.16 2.11 0.91
C ALA A 147 7.41 1.32 1.27
N HIS A 148 8.47 2.02 1.62
CA HIS A 148 9.67 1.42 2.17
C HIS A 148 9.57 1.37 3.69
N SER A 149 9.81 0.20 4.29
CA SER A 149 10.02 0.08 5.73
C SER A 149 11.49 0.34 6.00
N SER A 150 11.82 1.48 6.58
CA SER A 150 13.14 1.78 7.12
C SER A 150 13.41 1.02 8.43
#